data_7eb5c75ca0f172e0462b63da21164710
#
_entry.id   7eb5c75ca0f172e0462b63da21164710
#
_cell.length_a   1.000
_cell.length_b   1.000
_cell.length_c   1.000
_cell.angle_alpha   90.00
_cell.angle_beta   90.00
_cell.angle_gamma   90.00
#
_symmetry.space_group_name_H-M   'P 1'
#
loop_
_entity.id
_entity.type
_entity.pdbx_description
1 polymer ?
#
loop_
_entity_poly.entity_id
_entity_poly.type
_entity_poly.pdbx_seq_one_letter_code
_entity_poly.pdbx_strand_id
1 'polypeptide(L)'
;MLVNKLTFAVLAIAIAGLGASAQAQDAVDAAKAKAEGKVVWYTSTPIEQAQKISALFQQQTGIQVELFRSGGSQILSRFQQESTAGRTAVDVLTHSDPAAARSMAQKGLFLSFKPKNFDKIPDAAKAADGSFAGQRLNMMTHYLRTDKVPPADEPKTWDDLLAPKYKGKLVMTDPSFTSLQVSVVGMISKQRGWAYYEKLRQNDVMIVQGNQQVSDMLKRSERLIAVGALDSYAADLKKEGHPIKTLYPSDGVFVIPSPTSVVKGSPHPEAAKLFAEFMLGDEAQKIFPADGGYSARIDIAAPQGSPDLKTLNILAVDDAYIEKETGRIKKQFNEIFQ
;
A
#
# COMPACT_ATOMS: atom_id res chain seq x y z
N MET A 1 73.68 -28.79 -41.99
CA MET A 1 72.44 -28.16 -42.28
C MET A 1 71.70 -27.96 -40.92
N LEU A 2 71.67 -26.72 -40.47
CA LEU A 2 71.04 -26.31 -39.17
C LEU A 2 69.53 -26.30 -39.31
N VAL A 3 68.86 -26.86 -38.33
CA VAL A 3 67.39 -26.65 -38.14
C VAL A 3 67.20 -25.97 -36.80
N ASN A 4 66.76 -24.72 -36.88
CA ASN A 4 66.40 -23.86 -35.75
C ASN A 4 65.13 -24.37 -35.11
N LYS A 5 65.10 -24.56 -33.78
CA LYS A 5 63.90 -24.75 -32.96
C LYS A 5 63.48 -23.37 -32.39
N LEU A 6 62.40 -22.84 -32.87
CA LEU A 6 61.71 -21.71 -32.24
C LEU A 6 60.84 -22.23 -31.08
N THR A 7 61.16 -21.75 -29.89
CA THR A 7 60.33 -21.97 -28.66
C THR A 7 59.22 -20.88 -28.55
N PHE A 8 57.98 -21.26 -28.63
CA PHE A 8 56.87 -20.38 -28.35
C PHE A 8 56.64 -20.34 -26.82
N ALA A 9 56.86 -19.20 -26.21
CA ALA A 9 56.43 -18.92 -24.84
C ALA A 9 54.95 -18.46 -24.85
N VAL A 10 54.07 -19.26 -24.23
CA VAL A 10 52.67 -18.90 -24.03
C VAL A 10 52.58 -18.07 -22.78
N LEU A 11 52.21 -16.81 -22.93
CA LEU A 11 51.94 -15.87 -21.84
C LEU A 11 50.50 -16.11 -21.34
N ALA A 12 50.34 -16.78 -20.20
CA ALA A 12 49.07 -16.92 -19.51
C ALA A 12 48.77 -15.64 -18.73
N ILE A 13 47.91 -14.78 -19.27
CA ILE A 13 47.36 -13.64 -18.52
C ILE A 13 46.20 -14.15 -17.66
N ALA A 14 46.40 -14.12 -16.36
CA ALA A 14 45.40 -14.41 -15.36
C ALA A 14 44.33 -13.28 -15.35
N ILE A 15 43.12 -13.58 -15.83
CA ILE A 15 41.95 -12.75 -15.63
C ILE A 15 41.35 -13.15 -14.27
N ALA A 16 41.84 -12.55 -13.19
CA ALA A 16 41.25 -12.61 -11.88
C ALA A 16 40.89 -11.17 -11.48
N GLY A 17 39.62 -10.80 -11.53
CA GLY A 17 39.22 -9.52 -10.98
C GLY A 17 38.05 -8.83 -11.63
N LEU A 18 36.90 -9.50 -11.80
CA LEU A 18 35.61 -8.84 -12.11
C LEU A 18 34.43 -9.65 -11.54
N GLY A 19 34.41 -9.78 -10.22
CA GLY A 19 33.34 -10.51 -9.52
C GLY A 19 32.88 -9.87 -8.21
N ALA A 20 33.31 -8.63 -7.92
CA ALA A 20 33.05 -8.02 -6.60
C ALA A 20 32.19 -6.75 -6.62
N SER A 21 31.52 -6.40 -7.73
CA SER A 21 30.84 -5.11 -7.83
C SER A 21 29.30 -5.15 -7.71
N ALA A 22 28.68 -6.32 -7.65
CA ALA A 22 27.22 -6.42 -7.63
C ALA A 22 26.58 -6.43 -6.22
N GLN A 23 27.36 -6.67 -5.16
CA GLN A 23 26.84 -6.72 -3.77
C GLN A 23 27.02 -5.44 -2.96
N ALA A 24 27.77 -4.47 -3.45
CA ALA A 24 28.02 -3.22 -2.72
C ALA A 24 26.88 -2.19 -2.80
N GLN A 25 25.87 -2.42 -3.65
CA GLN A 25 24.80 -1.46 -3.88
C GLN A 25 23.62 -1.60 -2.90
N ASP A 26 23.53 -2.72 -2.18
CA ASP A 26 22.41 -3.03 -1.26
C ASP A 26 22.74 -2.79 0.22
N ALA A 27 23.98 -2.50 0.58
CA ALA A 27 24.35 -2.23 1.97
C ALA A 27 24.04 -0.79 2.35
N VAL A 28 23.29 -0.60 3.46
CA VAL A 28 23.00 0.72 4.04
C VAL A 28 24.23 1.22 4.79
N ASP A 29 24.72 2.42 4.46
CA ASP A 29 25.74 3.11 5.25
C ASP A 29 25.08 3.86 6.41
N ALA A 30 25.00 3.20 7.57
CA ALA A 30 24.35 3.75 8.75
C ALA A 30 25.05 5.03 9.27
N ALA A 31 26.35 5.20 9.06
CA ALA A 31 27.07 6.40 9.47
C ALA A 31 26.69 7.60 8.60
N LYS A 32 26.60 7.41 7.28
CA LYS A 32 26.10 8.43 6.37
C LYS A 32 24.64 8.74 6.62
N ALA A 33 23.78 7.72 6.78
CA ALA A 33 22.39 7.92 7.12
C ALA A 33 22.21 8.82 8.35
N LYS A 34 23.01 8.57 9.41
CA LYS A 34 23.03 9.41 10.61
C LYS A 34 23.54 10.82 10.34
N ALA A 35 24.54 10.98 9.48
CA ALA A 35 25.05 12.31 9.08
C ALA A 35 24.04 13.09 8.23
N GLU A 36 23.21 12.45 7.43
CA GLU A 36 22.08 13.06 6.70
C GLU A 36 20.99 13.59 7.67
N GLY A 37 20.83 12.97 8.83
CA GLY A 37 20.09 13.45 10.00
C GLY A 37 18.57 13.41 9.89
N LYS A 38 18.02 13.22 8.68
CA LYS A 38 16.58 13.16 8.46
C LYS A 38 16.19 12.32 7.25
N VAL A 39 14.90 11.94 7.20
CA VAL A 39 14.25 11.32 6.04
C VAL A 39 12.87 11.97 5.84
N VAL A 40 12.55 12.35 4.61
CA VAL A 40 11.24 12.90 4.23
C VAL A 40 10.38 11.77 3.71
N TRP A 41 9.30 11.45 4.42
CA TRP A 41 8.40 10.36 4.09
C TRP A 41 7.03 10.86 3.64
N TYR A 42 6.71 10.68 2.35
CA TYR A 42 5.35 10.88 1.85
C TYR A 42 4.58 9.57 1.94
N THR A 43 3.42 9.58 2.62
CA THR A 43 2.70 8.34 2.88
C THR A 43 1.19 8.46 2.91
N SER A 44 0.51 7.41 2.45
CA SER A 44 -0.92 7.19 2.66
C SER A 44 -1.23 6.25 3.84
N THR A 45 -0.22 5.85 4.60
CA THR A 45 -0.40 5.05 5.82
C THR A 45 -1.32 5.79 6.81
N PRO A 46 -2.25 5.13 7.52
CA PRO A 46 -3.04 5.75 8.55
C PRO A 46 -2.16 6.55 9.52
N ILE A 47 -2.65 7.73 9.93
CA ILE A 47 -1.79 8.72 10.62
C ILE A 47 -1.16 8.17 11.89
N GLU A 48 -1.91 7.43 12.70
CA GLU A 48 -1.41 6.87 13.95
C GLU A 48 -0.31 5.84 13.72
N GLN A 49 -0.47 4.95 12.70
CA GLN A 49 0.56 3.99 12.33
C GLN A 49 1.81 4.69 11.81
N ALA A 50 1.64 5.71 10.95
CA ALA A 50 2.76 6.49 10.42
C ALA A 50 3.54 7.20 11.53
N GLN A 51 2.85 7.76 12.51
CA GLN A 51 3.47 8.40 13.68
C GLN A 51 4.21 7.39 14.55
N LYS A 52 3.63 6.21 14.83
CA LYS A 52 4.29 5.12 15.58
C LYS A 52 5.58 4.66 14.88
N ILE A 53 5.51 4.43 13.56
CA ILE A 53 6.67 4.04 12.75
C ILE A 53 7.75 5.12 12.80
N SER A 54 7.38 6.40 12.62
CA SER A 54 8.30 7.53 12.63
C SER A 54 8.98 7.69 14.00
N ALA A 55 8.21 7.62 15.09
CA ALA A 55 8.73 7.73 16.44
C ALA A 55 9.70 6.59 16.80
N LEU A 56 9.36 5.35 16.41
CA LEU A 56 10.19 4.18 16.66
C LEU A 56 11.50 4.25 15.88
N PHE A 57 11.45 4.65 14.60
CA PHE A 57 12.66 4.85 13.79
C PHE A 57 13.57 5.93 14.39
N GLN A 58 13.01 7.07 14.76
CA GLN A 58 13.76 8.17 15.38
C GLN A 58 14.37 7.76 16.72
N GLN A 59 13.64 6.99 17.53
CA GLN A 59 14.14 6.48 18.82
C GLN A 59 15.35 5.55 18.61
N GLN A 60 15.32 4.68 17.61
CA GLN A 60 16.38 3.70 17.37
C GLN A 60 17.61 4.27 16.66
N THR A 61 17.42 5.26 15.79
CA THR A 61 18.49 5.73 14.90
C THR A 61 18.98 7.13 15.21
N GLY A 62 18.14 7.93 15.88
CA GLY A 62 18.37 9.37 16.07
C GLY A 62 18.07 10.21 14.82
N ILE A 63 17.61 9.59 13.72
CA ILE A 63 17.30 10.25 12.44
C ILE A 63 15.85 10.75 12.49
N GLN A 64 15.63 12.04 12.18
CA GLN A 64 14.29 12.63 12.19
C GLN A 64 13.46 12.16 10.97
N VAL A 65 12.17 11.88 11.17
CA VAL A 65 11.24 11.61 10.08
C VAL A 65 10.36 12.83 9.84
N GLU A 66 10.53 13.48 8.69
CA GLU A 66 9.63 14.53 8.21
C GLU A 66 8.45 13.86 7.50
N LEU A 67 7.32 13.77 8.19
CA LEU A 67 6.14 13.04 7.73
C LEU A 67 5.20 13.96 6.97
N PHE A 68 4.93 13.65 5.69
CA PHE A 68 3.80 14.19 4.94
C PHE A 68 2.77 13.09 4.68
N ARG A 69 1.60 13.18 5.33
CA ARG A 69 0.51 12.22 5.21
C ARG A 69 -0.68 12.81 4.48
N SER A 70 -1.14 12.11 3.42
CA SER A 70 -2.38 12.44 2.71
C SER A 70 -3.03 11.20 2.11
N GLY A 71 -4.14 11.34 1.39
CA GLY A 71 -4.74 10.25 0.60
C GLY A 71 -3.82 9.78 -0.51
N GLY A 72 -3.91 8.49 -0.88
CA GLY A 72 -2.99 7.90 -1.85
C GLY A 72 -2.96 8.60 -3.21
N SER A 73 -4.13 8.98 -3.74
CA SER A 73 -4.20 9.72 -5.01
C SER A 73 -3.54 11.11 -4.92
N GLN A 74 -3.64 11.78 -3.77
CA GLN A 74 -3.03 13.10 -3.55
C GLN A 74 -1.52 13.00 -3.38
N ILE A 75 -1.03 11.97 -2.66
CA ILE A 75 0.40 11.66 -2.54
C ILE A 75 1.02 11.46 -3.91
N LEU A 76 0.38 10.65 -4.76
CA LEU A 76 0.85 10.37 -6.11
C LEU A 76 0.87 11.62 -6.98
N SER A 77 -0.20 12.42 -6.95
CA SER A 77 -0.29 13.68 -7.71
C SER A 77 0.81 14.66 -7.31
N ARG A 78 1.03 14.84 -6.00
CA ARG A 78 2.10 15.69 -5.49
C ARG A 78 3.48 15.22 -5.95
N PHE A 79 3.78 13.93 -5.76
CA PHE A 79 5.06 13.36 -6.18
C PHE A 79 5.30 13.52 -7.68
N GLN A 80 4.28 13.29 -8.51
CA GLN A 80 4.39 13.45 -9.97
C GLN A 80 4.65 14.91 -10.36
N GLN A 81 3.98 15.88 -9.72
CA GLN A 81 4.20 17.30 -9.97
C GLN A 81 5.62 17.74 -9.59
N GLU A 82 6.09 17.33 -8.40
CA GLU A 82 7.45 17.63 -7.93
C GLU A 82 8.51 16.99 -8.83
N SER A 83 8.32 15.72 -9.20
CA SER A 83 9.21 14.96 -10.09
C SER A 83 9.29 15.59 -11.48
N THR A 84 8.15 16.01 -12.06
CA THR A 84 8.11 16.68 -13.37
C THR A 84 8.81 18.04 -13.32
N ALA A 85 8.70 18.76 -12.19
CA ALA A 85 9.38 20.03 -11.98
C ALA A 85 10.89 19.89 -11.64
N GLY A 86 11.42 18.67 -11.55
CA GLY A 86 12.81 18.41 -11.15
C GLY A 86 13.15 18.83 -9.72
N ARG A 87 12.16 18.88 -8.83
CA ARG A 87 12.27 19.36 -7.44
C ARG A 87 11.75 18.32 -6.47
N THR A 88 12.32 17.13 -6.48
CA THR A 88 11.89 16.06 -5.58
C THR A 88 12.41 16.33 -4.17
N ALA A 89 11.51 16.59 -3.23
CA ALA A 89 11.84 16.81 -1.83
C ALA A 89 11.67 15.55 -0.97
N VAL A 90 11.06 14.48 -1.51
CA VAL A 90 10.73 13.25 -0.82
C VAL A 90 11.86 12.22 -0.95
N ASP A 91 12.15 11.52 0.14
CA ASP A 91 13.14 10.45 0.19
C ASP A 91 12.48 9.09 0.04
N VAL A 92 11.37 8.87 0.73
CA VAL A 92 10.62 7.61 0.72
C VAL A 92 9.16 7.87 0.41
N LEU A 93 8.63 7.14 -0.58
CA LEU A 93 7.25 7.23 -1.02
C LEU A 93 6.51 5.94 -0.67
N THR A 94 5.40 6.06 0.09
CA THR A 94 4.50 4.93 0.38
C THR A 94 3.07 5.28 -0.01
N HIS A 95 2.48 4.46 -0.87
CA HIS A 95 1.08 4.62 -1.28
C HIS A 95 0.43 3.27 -1.54
N SER A 96 -0.90 3.22 -1.66
CA SER A 96 -1.62 1.95 -1.82
C SER A 96 -2.15 1.78 -3.25
N ASP A 97 -1.25 1.93 -4.23
CA ASP A 97 -1.52 1.79 -5.66
C ASP A 97 -0.36 1.02 -6.32
N PRO A 98 -0.39 -0.31 -6.34
CA PRO A 98 0.67 -1.13 -6.93
C PRO A 98 0.88 -0.85 -8.43
N ALA A 99 -0.18 -0.52 -9.16
CA ALA A 99 -0.12 -0.20 -10.58
C ALA A 99 0.72 1.07 -10.82
N ALA A 100 0.44 2.15 -10.06
CA ALA A 100 1.22 3.37 -10.12
C ALA A 100 2.69 3.15 -9.71
N ALA A 101 2.94 2.30 -8.69
CA ALA A 101 4.31 1.97 -8.30
C ALA A 101 5.09 1.30 -9.43
N ARG A 102 4.49 0.32 -10.13
CA ARG A 102 5.12 -0.34 -11.29
C ARG A 102 5.40 0.64 -12.42
N SER A 103 4.44 1.49 -12.76
CA SER A 103 4.59 2.52 -13.78
C SER A 103 5.73 3.49 -13.48
N MET A 104 5.81 3.96 -12.23
CA MET A 104 6.88 4.86 -11.78
C MET A 104 8.26 4.16 -11.74
N ALA A 105 8.32 2.89 -11.34
CA ALA A 105 9.52 2.07 -11.39
C ALA A 105 10.03 1.91 -12.83
N GLN A 106 9.15 1.62 -13.79
CA GLN A 106 9.48 1.54 -15.23
C GLN A 106 10.03 2.86 -15.78
N LYS A 107 9.56 4.00 -15.26
CA LYS A 107 10.09 5.34 -15.59
C LYS A 107 11.41 5.66 -14.87
N GLY A 108 11.94 4.73 -14.07
CA GLY A 108 13.20 4.88 -13.37
C GLY A 108 13.18 5.93 -12.23
N LEU A 109 12.02 6.16 -11.62
CA LEU A 109 11.87 7.14 -10.53
C LEU A 109 12.30 6.61 -9.17
N PHE A 110 12.54 5.31 -9.03
CA PHE A 110 12.91 4.67 -7.78
C PHE A 110 14.30 4.04 -7.86
N LEU A 111 14.97 3.94 -6.72
CA LEU A 111 16.20 3.16 -6.59
C LEU A 111 15.88 1.67 -6.58
N SER A 112 16.70 0.86 -7.23
CA SER A 112 16.73 -0.59 -7.02
C SER A 112 17.44 -0.85 -5.70
N PHE A 113 16.68 -1.24 -4.66
CA PHE A 113 17.18 -1.50 -3.32
C PHE A 113 16.39 -2.64 -2.69
N LYS A 114 17.09 -3.69 -2.26
CA LYS A 114 16.49 -4.84 -1.57
C LYS A 114 16.87 -4.80 -0.09
N PRO A 115 15.99 -4.25 0.77
CA PRO A 115 16.24 -4.22 2.21
C PRO A 115 16.23 -5.62 2.82
N LYS A 116 16.75 -5.75 4.05
CA LYS A 116 16.60 -6.99 4.83
C LYS A 116 15.14 -7.41 4.89
N ASN A 117 14.87 -8.72 4.86
CA ASN A 117 13.54 -9.33 4.81
C ASN A 117 12.72 -9.05 3.51
N PHE A 118 13.35 -8.53 2.46
CA PHE A 118 12.69 -8.35 1.16
C PHE A 118 12.14 -9.66 0.58
N ASP A 119 12.83 -10.76 0.78
CA ASP A 119 12.42 -12.12 0.39
C ASP A 119 11.16 -12.60 1.11
N LYS A 120 10.87 -12.05 2.30
CA LYS A 120 9.65 -12.37 3.07
C LYS A 120 8.40 -11.62 2.58
N ILE A 121 8.54 -10.72 1.59
CA ILE A 121 7.42 -10.05 0.95
C ILE A 121 6.94 -10.89 -0.23
N PRO A 122 5.63 -11.17 -0.38
CA PRO A 122 5.09 -11.90 -1.53
C PRO A 122 5.45 -11.22 -2.86
N ASP A 123 5.67 -12.02 -3.91
CA ASP A 123 5.99 -11.47 -5.24
C ASP A 123 4.93 -10.52 -5.79
N ALA A 124 3.66 -10.77 -5.47
CA ALA A 124 2.57 -9.86 -5.82
C ALA A 124 2.65 -8.47 -5.15
N ALA A 125 3.44 -8.36 -4.06
CA ALA A 125 3.55 -7.14 -3.27
C ALA A 125 4.93 -6.45 -3.38
N LYS A 126 5.80 -6.87 -4.31
CA LYS A 126 7.14 -6.29 -4.52
C LYS A 126 7.51 -6.25 -5.99
N ALA A 127 8.48 -5.44 -6.34
CA ALA A 127 9.15 -5.49 -7.64
C ALA A 127 10.40 -6.37 -7.55
N ALA A 128 10.60 -7.27 -8.50
CA ALA A 128 11.74 -8.21 -8.49
C ALA A 128 13.11 -7.52 -8.48
N ASP A 129 13.18 -6.31 -9.05
CA ASP A 129 14.38 -5.47 -9.09
C ASP A 129 14.62 -4.67 -7.79
N GLY A 130 13.70 -4.72 -6.82
CA GLY A 130 13.79 -3.97 -5.57
C GLY A 130 13.35 -2.50 -5.65
N SER A 131 12.78 -2.05 -6.76
CA SER A 131 12.28 -0.67 -6.90
C SER A 131 11.14 -0.32 -5.94
N PHE A 132 10.44 -1.32 -5.42
CA PHE A 132 9.52 -1.19 -4.28
C PHE A 132 9.34 -2.50 -3.53
N ALA A 133 8.94 -2.39 -2.27
CA ALA A 133 8.46 -3.50 -1.45
C ALA A 133 7.19 -3.10 -0.69
N GLY A 134 6.24 -4.00 -0.57
CA GLY A 134 5.04 -3.79 0.21
C GLY A 134 5.38 -3.58 1.69
N GLN A 135 4.85 -2.52 2.28
CA GLN A 135 4.96 -2.25 3.71
C GLN A 135 3.89 -3.00 4.49
N ARG A 136 2.66 -3.00 3.95
CA ARG A 136 1.48 -3.64 4.53
C ARG A 136 0.55 -4.12 3.43
N LEU A 137 -0.41 -4.96 3.82
CA LEU A 137 -1.52 -5.38 2.97
C LEU A 137 -2.81 -4.73 3.49
N ASN A 138 -3.57 -4.12 2.60
CA ASN A 138 -4.82 -3.44 2.92
C ASN A 138 -5.97 -4.35 2.51
N MET A 139 -6.72 -4.84 3.48
CA MET A 139 -7.95 -5.56 3.19
C MET A 139 -9.10 -4.57 3.02
N MET A 140 -9.66 -4.54 1.81
CA MET A 140 -10.82 -3.74 1.48
C MET A 140 -12.05 -4.65 1.50
N THR A 141 -12.90 -4.43 2.48
CA THR A 141 -14.08 -5.25 2.74
C THR A 141 -15.23 -4.39 3.28
N HIS A 142 -16.25 -5.02 3.85
CA HIS A 142 -17.35 -4.32 4.50
C HIS A 142 -17.20 -4.43 6.02
N TYR A 143 -17.71 -3.44 6.74
CA TYR A 143 -17.91 -3.55 8.19
C TYR A 143 -19.15 -2.76 8.60
N LEU A 144 -19.77 -3.18 9.70
CA LEU A 144 -21.06 -2.63 10.13
C LEU A 144 -21.18 -2.52 11.64
N ARG A 145 -22.19 -1.75 12.04
CA ARG A 145 -22.64 -1.64 13.44
C ARG A 145 -23.60 -2.77 13.78
N THR A 146 -23.21 -3.62 14.73
CA THR A 146 -24.03 -4.79 15.14
C THR A 146 -25.23 -4.43 16.01
N ASP A 147 -25.20 -3.27 16.67
CA ASP A 147 -26.33 -2.74 17.45
C ASP A 147 -27.44 -2.13 16.60
N LYS A 148 -27.20 -1.91 15.31
CA LYS A 148 -28.14 -1.29 14.36
C LYS A 148 -28.47 -2.19 13.17
N VAL A 149 -27.65 -3.16 12.87
CA VAL A 149 -27.86 -4.13 11.77
C VAL A 149 -27.90 -5.53 12.38
N PRO A 150 -29.09 -6.15 12.47
CA PRO A 150 -29.25 -7.48 13.02
C PRO A 150 -28.50 -8.53 12.15
N PRO A 151 -28.09 -9.69 12.71
CA PRO A 151 -27.40 -10.74 11.97
C PRO A 151 -28.13 -11.25 10.73
N ALA A 152 -29.47 -11.28 10.76
CA ALA A 152 -30.29 -11.66 9.61
C ALA A 152 -30.25 -10.66 8.45
N ASP A 153 -29.84 -9.43 8.74
CA ASP A 153 -29.74 -8.34 7.76
C ASP A 153 -28.29 -8.04 7.33
N GLU A 154 -27.32 -8.80 7.76
CA GLU A 154 -25.93 -8.64 7.33
C GLU A 154 -25.79 -8.94 5.83
N PRO A 155 -25.16 -8.08 5.02
CA PRO A 155 -24.88 -8.40 3.63
C PRO A 155 -23.80 -9.48 3.55
N LYS A 156 -24.03 -10.49 2.72
CA LYS A 156 -23.13 -11.66 2.53
C LYS A 156 -22.32 -11.57 1.23
N THR A 157 -22.77 -10.74 0.31
CA THR A 157 -22.16 -10.49 -1.00
C THR A 157 -22.11 -8.99 -1.29
N TRP A 158 -21.33 -8.60 -2.29
CA TRP A 158 -21.35 -7.22 -2.80
C TRP A 158 -22.72 -6.82 -3.33
N ASP A 159 -23.43 -7.77 -3.99
CA ASP A 159 -24.74 -7.49 -4.59
C ASP A 159 -25.85 -7.32 -3.53
N ASP A 160 -25.72 -7.92 -2.35
CA ASP A 160 -26.68 -7.73 -1.26
C ASP A 160 -26.81 -6.25 -0.85
N LEU A 161 -25.72 -5.46 -0.97
CA LEU A 161 -25.73 -4.02 -0.65
C LEU A 161 -26.68 -3.20 -1.53
N LEU A 162 -27.14 -3.76 -2.65
CA LEU A 162 -28.09 -3.12 -3.56
C LEU A 162 -29.54 -3.26 -3.06
N ALA A 163 -29.79 -4.08 -2.01
CA ALA A 163 -31.13 -4.28 -1.49
C ALA A 163 -31.69 -2.98 -0.86
N PRO A 164 -32.98 -2.65 -1.10
CA PRO A 164 -33.61 -1.42 -0.60
C PRO A 164 -33.55 -1.25 0.92
N LYS A 165 -33.42 -2.35 1.68
CA LYS A 165 -33.30 -2.31 3.15
C LYS A 165 -32.07 -1.55 3.66
N TYR A 166 -31.08 -1.32 2.79
CA TYR A 166 -29.86 -0.57 3.13
C TYR A 166 -29.91 0.91 2.71
N LYS A 167 -31.01 1.38 2.16
CA LYS A 167 -31.15 2.78 1.75
C LYS A 167 -30.86 3.74 2.91
N GLY A 168 -29.96 4.70 2.68
CA GLY A 168 -29.52 5.68 3.67
C GLY A 168 -28.57 5.14 4.75
N LYS A 169 -28.14 3.86 4.66
CA LYS A 169 -27.28 3.22 5.67
C LYS A 169 -25.81 3.06 5.25
N LEU A 170 -25.52 3.27 3.98
CA LEU A 170 -24.22 2.95 3.38
C LEU A 170 -23.29 4.17 3.34
N VAL A 171 -21.98 3.94 3.49
CA VAL A 171 -20.94 4.93 3.27
C VAL A 171 -19.74 4.28 2.58
N MET A 172 -19.10 4.99 1.65
CA MET A 172 -17.86 4.56 0.99
C MET A 172 -16.94 5.75 0.70
N THR A 173 -15.67 5.48 0.41
CA THR A 173 -14.71 6.52 0.06
C THR A 173 -14.76 6.89 -1.43
N ASP A 174 -14.36 8.12 -1.72
CA ASP A 174 -14.20 8.64 -3.08
C ASP A 174 -12.85 8.18 -3.68
N PRO A 175 -12.83 7.54 -4.86
CA PRO A 175 -11.60 7.15 -5.55
C PRO A 175 -10.74 8.35 -5.98
N SER A 176 -11.29 9.56 -6.04
CA SER A 176 -10.51 10.77 -6.35
C SER A 176 -9.49 11.10 -5.26
N PHE A 177 -9.74 10.68 -4.01
CA PHE A 177 -8.87 10.93 -2.86
C PHE A 177 -8.11 9.67 -2.41
N THR A 178 -8.72 8.49 -2.54
CA THR A 178 -8.21 7.24 -2.00
C THR A 178 -7.84 6.26 -3.12
N SER A 179 -6.55 5.99 -3.33
CA SER A 179 -6.09 5.06 -4.37
C SER A 179 -6.59 3.62 -4.17
N LEU A 180 -6.74 3.17 -2.92
CA LEU A 180 -7.38 1.87 -2.63
C LEU A 180 -8.77 1.76 -3.26
N GLN A 181 -9.54 2.84 -3.20
CA GLN A 181 -10.89 2.85 -3.75
C GLN A 181 -10.91 2.84 -5.28
N VAL A 182 -9.86 3.37 -5.94
CA VAL A 182 -9.72 3.23 -7.40
C VAL A 182 -9.70 1.76 -7.80
N SER A 183 -8.91 0.94 -7.11
CA SER A 183 -8.83 -0.50 -7.36
C SER A 183 -10.17 -1.20 -7.10
N VAL A 184 -10.81 -0.92 -5.96
CA VAL A 184 -12.11 -1.52 -5.61
C VAL A 184 -13.19 -1.14 -6.64
N VAL A 185 -13.34 0.17 -6.91
CA VAL A 185 -14.34 0.67 -7.89
C VAL A 185 -14.05 0.14 -9.27
N GLY A 186 -12.80 0.17 -9.70
CA GLY A 186 -12.40 -0.32 -11.01
C GLY A 186 -12.69 -1.80 -11.20
N MET A 187 -12.34 -2.63 -10.22
CA MET A 187 -12.55 -4.09 -10.33
C MET A 187 -14.04 -4.48 -10.21
N ILE A 188 -14.79 -3.84 -9.31
CA ILE A 188 -16.25 -4.07 -9.21
C ILE A 188 -16.95 -3.60 -10.48
N SER A 189 -16.63 -2.41 -11.02
CA SER A 189 -17.21 -1.95 -12.28
C SER A 189 -16.83 -2.82 -13.47
N LYS A 190 -15.61 -3.38 -13.51
CA LYS A 190 -15.17 -4.33 -14.53
C LYS A 190 -15.97 -5.63 -14.48
N GLN A 191 -16.29 -6.12 -13.29
CA GLN A 191 -17.01 -7.40 -13.10
C GLN A 191 -18.52 -7.26 -13.23
N ARG A 192 -19.11 -6.17 -12.69
CA ARG A 192 -20.58 -5.97 -12.56
C ARG A 192 -21.13 -4.84 -13.42
N GLY A 193 -20.28 -4.11 -14.13
CA GLY A 193 -20.67 -2.90 -14.86
C GLY A 193 -20.91 -1.71 -13.93
N TRP A 194 -21.00 -0.54 -14.52
CA TRP A 194 -21.29 0.73 -13.82
C TRP A 194 -22.71 0.78 -13.25
N ALA A 195 -23.63 0.00 -13.81
CA ALA A 195 -24.98 -0.18 -13.27
C ALA A 195 -25.01 -0.62 -11.81
N TYR A 196 -23.96 -1.29 -11.30
CA TYR A 196 -23.79 -1.59 -9.88
C TYR A 196 -23.75 -0.31 -9.05
N TYR A 197 -22.93 0.67 -9.45
CA TYR A 197 -22.77 1.93 -8.73
C TYR A 197 -23.99 2.85 -8.88
N GLU A 198 -24.67 2.82 -10.04
CA GLU A 198 -25.93 3.53 -10.24
C GLU A 198 -27.02 3.02 -9.27
N LYS A 199 -27.12 1.70 -9.09
CA LYS A 199 -28.01 1.08 -8.09
C LYS A 199 -27.59 1.42 -6.66
N LEU A 200 -26.29 1.42 -6.37
CA LEU A 200 -25.78 1.80 -5.07
C LEU A 200 -26.12 3.26 -4.72
N ARG A 201 -26.06 4.17 -5.73
CA ARG A 201 -26.54 5.55 -5.58
C ARG A 201 -28.02 5.62 -5.23
N GLN A 202 -28.87 4.76 -5.82
CA GLN A 202 -30.30 4.70 -5.50
C GLN A 202 -30.55 4.32 -4.03
N ASN A 203 -29.61 3.65 -3.38
CA ASN A 203 -29.60 3.36 -1.95
C ASN A 203 -29.04 4.51 -1.10
N ASP A 204 -28.87 5.73 -1.66
CA ASP A 204 -28.40 6.90 -0.93
C ASP A 204 -27.08 6.64 -0.19
N VAL A 205 -26.11 6.00 -0.88
CA VAL A 205 -24.78 5.79 -0.30
C VAL A 205 -24.09 7.14 -0.13
N MET A 206 -23.55 7.39 1.06
CA MET A 206 -22.77 8.60 1.32
C MET A 206 -21.33 8.41 0.82
N ILE A 207 -20.85 9.39 0.06
CA ILE A 207 -19.47 9.42 -0.42
C ILE A 207 -18.66 10.39 0.44
N VAL A 208 -17.51 9.92 0.96
CA VAL A 208 -16.60 10.70 1.81
C VAL A 208 -15.15 10.57 1.29
N GLN A 209 -14.29 11.52 1.66
CA GLN A 209 -12.94 11.59 1.09
C GLN A 209 -12.03 10.43 1.50
N GLY A 210 -12.14 9.92 2.73
CA GLY A 210 -11.21 8.92 3.23
C GLY A 210 -11.78 7.96 4.27
N ASN A 211 -11.03 6.88 4.55
CA ASN A 211 -11.47 5.84 5.48
C ASN A 211 -11.67 6.35 6.92
N GLN A 212 -10.95 7.40 7.34
CA GLN A 212 -11.21 8.03 8.64
C GLN A 212 -12.63 8.58 8.71
N GLN A 213 -13.09 9.29 7.68
CA GLN A 213 -14.47 9.80 7.64
C GLN A 213 -15.51 8.68 7.58
N VAL A 214 -15.21 7.56 6.89
CA VAL A 214 -16.06 6.36 6.94
C VAL A 214 -16.20 5.87 8.38
N SER A 215 -15.08 5.74 9.09
CA SER A 215 -15.05 5.35 10.51
C SER A 215 -15.87 6.32 11.38
N ASP A 216 -15.69 7.62 11.20
CA ASP A 216 -16.40 8.66 11.94
C ASP A 216 -17.93 8.61 11.73
N MET A 217 -18.39 8.30 10.49
CA MET A 217 -19.82 8.13 10.18
C MET A 217 -20.42 6.94 10.94
N LEU A 218 -19.70 5.80 10.99
CA LEU A 218 -20.15 4.65 11.76
C LEU A 218 -20.10 4.94 13.27
N LYS A 219 -19.05 5.60 13.74
CA LYS A 219 -18.90 5.99 15.15
C LYS A 219 -20.11 6.80 15.64
N ARG A 220 -20.56 7.77 14.85
CA ARG A 220 -21.73 8.61 15.15
C ARG A 220 -23.07 7.98 14.77
N SER A 221 -23.08 6.77 14.19
CA SER A 221 -24.27 6.10 13.65
C SER A 221 -25.00 6.90 12.55
N GLU A 222 -24.31 7.79 11.86
CA GLU A 222 -24.87 8.54 10.72
C GLU A 222 -25.00 7.64 9.48
N ARG A 223 -24.11 6.66 9.38
CA ARG A 223 -24.18 5.51 8.47
C ARG A 223 -23.86 4.25 9.24
N LEU A 224 -24.36 3.11 8.77
CA LEU A 224 -24.33 1.86 9.53
C LEU A 224 -23.41 0.80 8.93
N ILE A 225 -23.14 0.91 7.63
CA ILE A 225 -22.38 -0.07 6.87
C ILE A 225 -21.35 0.66 6.01
N ALA A 226 -20.08 0.33 6.20
CA ALA A 226 -18.97 0.75 5.35
C ALA A 226 -18.82 -0.22 4.17
N VAL A 227 -18.77 0.34 2.97
CA VAL A 227 -18.74 -0.42 1.71
C VAL A 227 -17.33 -0.39 1.10
N GLY A 228 -16.71 -1.57 0.93
CA GLY A 228 -15.38 -1.66 0.33
C GLY A 228 -14.38 -0.74 1.02
N ALA A 229 -14.37 -0.74 2.35
CA ALA A 229 -13.56 0.13 3.19
C ALA A 229 -12.40 -0.63 3.85
N LEU A 230 -11.40 0.08 4.34
CA LEU A 230 -10.21 -0.49 4.94
C LEU A 230 -10.52 -1.07 6.33
N ASP A 231 -10.28 -2.36 6.50
CA ASP A 231 -10.64 -3.16 7.69
C ASP A 231 -9.96 -2.73 8.99
N SER A 232 -8.75 -2.17 8.92
CA SER A 232 -8.05 -1.69 10.12
C SER A 232 -8.85 -0.62 10.89
N TYR A 233 -9.63 0.21 10.19
CA TYR A 233 -10.52 1.18 10.85
C TYR A 233 -11.67 0.51 11.61
N ALA A 234 -12.14 -0.67 11.15
CA ALA A 234 -13.08 -1.45 11.94
C ALA A 234 -12.44 -1.99 13.22
N ALA A 235 -11.16 -2.38 13.17
CA ALA A 235 -10.41 -2.81 14.34
C ALA A 235 -10.23 -1.67 15.35
N ASP A 236 -9.91 -0.46 14.88
CA ASP A 236 -9.78 0.73 15.73
C ASP A 236 -11.12 1.05 16.43
N LEU A 237 -12.22 1.06 15.71
CA LEU A 237 -13.56 1.25 16.30
C LEU A 237 -13.90 0.19 17.35
N LYS A 238 -13.51 -1.08 17.13
CA LYS A 238 -13.70 -2.15 18.13
C LYS A 238 -12.86 -1.89 19.39
N LYS A 239 -11.60 -1.43 19.25
CA LYS A 239 -10.74 -1.06 20.38
C LYS A 239 -11.31 0.10 21.17
N GLU A 240 -11.97 1.04 20.50
CA GLU A 240 -12.70 2.14 21.14
C GLU A 240 -14.01 1.72 21.81
N GLY A 241 -14.38 0.43 21.74
CA GLY A 241 -15.60 -0.12 22.37
C GLY A 241 -16.86 0.01 21.52
N HIS A 242 -16.76 0.39 20.24
CA HIS A 242 -17.92 0.44 19.36
C HIS A 242 -18.34 -0.97 18.89
N PRO A 243 -19.66 -1.25 18.79
CA PRO A 243 -20.17 -2.55 18.37
C PRO A 243 -20.05 -2.73 16.85
N ILE A 244 -18.86 -3.04 16.40
CA ILE A 244 -18.50 -3.19 14.98
C ILE A 244 -18.18 -4.65 14.65
N LYS A 245 -18.63 -5.09 13.49
CA LYS A 245 -18.28 -6.38 12.89
C LYS A 245 -17.70 -6.17 11.50
N THR A 246 -16.51 -6.72 11.25
CA THR A 246 -15.94 -6.85 9.91
C THR A 246 -16.62 -8.01 9.20
N LEU A 247 -17.03 -7.81 7.96
CA LEU A 247 -17.66 -8.82 7.11
C LEU A 247 -16.66 -9.29 6.06
N TYR A 248 -16.81 -10.55 5.67
CA TYR A 248 -16.01 -11.16 4.60
C TYR A 248 -16.97 -11.72 3.56
N PRO A 249 -17.36 -10.92 2.54
CA PRO A 249 -18.29 -11.34 1.51
C PRO A 249 -17.88 -12.66 0.87
N SER A 250 -18.82 -13.57 0.64
CA SER A 250 -18.55 -14.88 0.05
C SER A 250 -18.06 -14.80 -1.39
N ASP A 251 -18.43 -13.73 -2.10
CA ASP A 251 -17.96 -13.38 -3.44
C ASP A 251 -16.63 -12.60 -3.44
N GLY A 252 -16.03 -12.38 -2.27
CA GLY A 252 -14.62 -12.04 -2.08
C GLY A 252 -14.33 -10.65 -1.51
N VAL A 253 -13.08 -10.49 -1.09
CA VAL A 253 -12.48 -9.25 -0.57
C VAL A 253 -11.29 -8.84 -1.45
N PHE A 254 -10.87 -7.57 -1.39
CA PHE A 254 -9.63 -7.16 -2.03
C PHE A 254 -8.52 -7.04 -0.99
N VAL A 255 -7.32 -7.51 -1.35
CA VAL A 255 -6.10 -7.33 -0.56
C VAL A 255 -5.09 -6.60 -1.43
N ILE A 256 -4.84 -5.34 -1.09
CA ILE A 256 -4.06 -4.42 -1.92
C ILE A 256 -2.78 -4.04 -1.17
N PRO A 257 -1.59 -4.35 -1.72
CA PRO A 257 -0.32 -3.95 -1.12
C PRO A 257 -0.16 -2.43 -1.05
N SER A 258 0.59 -1.96 -0.06
CA SER A 258 1.11 -0.59 -0.03
C SER A 258 2.60 -0.59 -0.39
N PRO A 259 2.97 -0.37 -1.67
CA PRO A 259 4.34 -0.20 -2.09
C PRO A 259 5.03 0.94 -1.34
N THR A 260 6.24 0.66 -0.89
CA THR A 260 7.20 1.64 -0.35
C THR A 260 8.43 1.62 -1.24
N SER A 261 8.85 2.80 -1.70
CA SER A 261 9.97 3.00 -2.63
C SER A 261 10.94 4.02 -2.08
N VAL A 262 12.23 3.80 -2.28
CA VAL A 262 13.27 4.84 -2.13
C VAL A 262 13.33 5.64 -3.42
N VAL A 263 13.16 6.94 -3.31
CA VAL A 263 13.09 7.82 -4.49
C VAL A 263 14.49 8.04 -5.07
N LYS A 264 14.62 7.91 -6.39
CA LYS A 264 15.87 8.19 -7.09
C LYS A 264 16.14 9.70 -7.09
N GLY A 265 17.36 10.09 -6.69
CA GLY A 265 17.68 11.51 -6.51
C GLY A 265 17.22 12.09 -5.18
N SER A 266 16.84 11.23 -4.22
CA SER A 266 16.56 11.60 -2.83
C SER A 266 17.68 12.48 -2.27
N PRO A 267 17.35 13.57 -1.54
CA PRO A 267 18.34 14.38 -0.83
C PRO A 267 19.08 13.63 0.29
N HIS A 268 18.47 12.57 0.86
CA HIS A 268 18.99 11.81 1.98
C HIS A 268 18.98 10.29 1.66
N PRO A 269 19.80 9.84 0.67
CA PRO A 269 19.67 8.49 0.11
C PRO A 269 20.00 7.36 1.09
N GLU A 270 20.93 7.55 2.02
CA GLU A 270 21.26 6.50 2.99
C GLU A 270 20.25 6.45 4.15
N ALA A 271 19.73 7.60 4.60
CA ALA A 271 18.63 7.65 5.55
C ALA A 271 17.35 7.05 4.95
N ALA A 272 17.08 7.27 3.66
CA ALA A 272 15.97 6.67 2.94
C ALA A 272 16.07 5.14 2.85
N LYS A 273 17.25 4.61 2.51
CA LYS A 273 17.50 3.15 2.50
C LYS A 273 17.35 2.56 3.90
N LEU A 274 17.94 3.22 4.92
CA LEU A 274 17.82 2.76 6.31
C LEU A 274 16.36 2.75 6.78
N PHE A 275 15.58 3.75 6.42
CA PHE A 275 14.16 3.81 6.74
C PHE A 275 13.35 2.73 6.00
N ALA A 276 13.63 2.48 4.72
CA ALA A 276 13.00 1.40 3.97
C ALA A 276 13.35 0.01 4.55
N GLU A 277 14.60 -0.20 5.01
CA GLU A 277 15.02 -1.41 5.68
C GLU A 277 14.32 -1.57 7.04
N PHE A 278 14.27 -0.49 7.83
CA PHE A 278 13.55 -0.46 9.12
C PHE A 278 12.07 -0.82 8.94
N MET A 279 11.41 -0.32 7.89
CA MET A 279 10.00 -0.61 7.62
C MET A 279 9.71 -2.10 7.40
N LEU A 280 10.68 -2.89 6.93
CA LEU A 280 10.57 -4.35 6.81
C LEU A 280 11.14 -5.09 8.03
N GLY A 281 11.62 -4.37 9.05
CA GLY A 281 12.06 -4.92 10.32
C GLY A 281 10.92 -5.45 11.19
N ASP A 282 11.24 -6.32 12.15
CA ASP A 282 10.25 -7.00 12.99
C ASP A 282 9.37 -6.04 13.79
N GLU A 283 9.97 -5.01 14.37
CA GLU A 283 9.25 -4.05 15.22
C GLU A 283 8.28 -3.19 14.42
N ALA A 284 8.72 -2.65 13.28
CA ALA A 284 7.85 -1.87 12.39
C ALA A 284 6.70 -2.73 11.83
N GLN A 285 7.01 -3.97 11.43
CA GLN A 285 6.01 -4.86 10.85
C GLN A 285 4.97 -5.37 11.86
N LYS A 286 5.31 -5.45 13.15
CA LYS A 286 4.37 -5.80 14.22
C LYS A 286 3.39 -4.67 14.57
N ILE A 287 3.66 -3.43 14.17
CA ILE A 287 2.73 -2.31 14.35
C ILE A 287 1.42 -2.58 13.60
N PHE A 288 1.49 -3.13 12.38
CA PHE A 288 0.30 -3.36 11.56
C PHE A 288 -0.69 -4.33 12.22
N PRO A 289 -0.33 -5.57 12.60
CA PRO A 289 -1.27 -6.47 13.25
C PRO A 289 -1.69 -5.98 14.65
N ALA A 290 -0.85 -5.26 15.38
CA ALA A 290 -1.24 -4.63 16.64
C ALA A 290 -2.35 -3.58 16.45
N ASP A 291 -2.38 -2.92 15.30
CA ASP A 291 -3.41 -1.93 14.93
C ASP A 291 -4.47 -2.51 13.98
N GLY A 292 -4.63 -3.82 13.94
CA GLY A 292 -5.70 -4.49 13.20
C GLY A 292 -5.51 -4.57 11.67
N GLY A 293 -4.33 -4.19 11.15
CA GLY A 293 -3.97 -4.31 9.74
C GLY A 293 -3.06 -5.50 9.47
N TYR A 294 -2.88 -5.87 8.20
CA TYR A 294 -2.00 -6.97 7.83
C TYR A 294 -0.60 -6.47 7.48
N SER A 295 0.42 -7.13 8.05
CA SER A 295 1.80 -7.00 7.59
C SER A 295 1.92 -7.47 6.14
N ALA A 296 2.86 -6.89 5.38
CA ALA A 296 3.21 -7.44 4.07
C ALA A 296 4.15 -8.64 4.16
N ARG A 297 4.80 -8.84 5.30
CA ARG A 297 5.69 -10.00 5.53
C ARG A 297 4.86 -11.25 5.85
N ILE A 298 5.15 -12.34 5.13
CA ILE A 298 4.44 -13.63 5.27
C ILE A 298 4.72 -14.38 6.57
N ASP A 299 5.77 -14.01 7.29
CA ASP A 299 6.17 -14.61 8.57
C ASP A 299 5.62 -13.85 9.80
N ILE A 300 4.85 -12.79 9.58
CA ILE A 300 4.14 -12.06 10.63
C ILE A 300 2.69 -12.51 10.67
N ALA A 301 2.20 -12.87 11.84
CA ALA A 301 0.83 -13.34 12.02
C ALA A 301 -0.23 -12.29 11.66
N ALA A 302 -1.40 -12.74 11.24
CA ALA A 302 -2.57 -11.90 11.03
C ALA A 302 -2.95 -11.16 12.32
N PRO A 303 -3.69 -10.03 12.22
CA PRO A 303 -4.20 -9.30 13.38
C PRO A 303 -5.08 -10.21 14.24
N GLN A 304 -5.04 -10.00 15.56
CA GLN A 304 -5.87 -10.78 16.48
C GLN A 304 -7.36 -10.63 16.14
N GLY A 305 -8.04 -11.76 15.98
CA GLY A 305 -9.46 -11.82 15.64
C GLY A 305 -9.77 -11.59 14.15
N SER A 306 -8.76 -11.45 13.32
CA SER A 306 -8.89 -11.40 11.86
C SER A 306 -8.52 -12.76 11.26
N PRO A 307 -9.12 -13.18 10.12
CA PRO A 307 -8.81 -14.44 9.46
C PRO A 307 -7.41 -14.44 8.86
N ASP A 308 -6.81 -15.61 8.71
CA ASP A 308 -5.64 -15.78 7.83
C ASP A 308 -6.09 -15.49 6.37
N LEU A 309 -5.31 -14.69 5.65
CA LEU A 309 -5.59 -14.33 4.25
C LEU A 309 -5.76 -15.56 3.35
N LYS A 310 -5.08 -16.66 3.67
CA LYS A 310 -5.21 -17.94 2.94
C LYS A 310 -6.60 -18.58 3.02
N THR A 311 -7.40 -18.19 4.00
CA THR A 311 -8.77 -18.73 4.20
C THR A 311 -9.84 -17.88 3.51
N LEU A 312 -9.45 -16.75 2.92
CA LEU A 312 -10.36 -15.82 2.28
C LEU A 312 -10.43 -16.02 0.76
N ASN A 313 -11.60 -15.73 0.19
CA ASN A 313 -11.74 -15.52 -1.24
C ASN A 313 -11.19 -14.13 -1.58
N ILE A 314 -9.95 -14.06 -2.11
CA ILE A 314 -9.29 -12.81 -2.46
C ILE A 314 -9.52 -12.52 -3.94
N LEU A 315 -10.18 -11.41 -4.25
CA LEU A 315 -10.40 -10.95 -5.60
C LEU A 315 -9.11 -10.36 -6.17
N ALA A 316 -8.72 -10.84 -7.34
CA ALA A 316 -7.55 -10.33 -8.04
C ALA A 316 -7.75 -8.88 -8.49
N VAL A 317 -6.73 -8.05 -8.33
CA VAL A 317 -6.67 -6.70 -8.91
C VAL A 317 -5.87 -6.78 -10.22
N ASP A 318 -6.48 -6.35 -11.31
CA ASP A 318 -5.81 -6.20 -12.61
C ASP A 318 -5.11 -4.85 -12.65
N ASP A 319 -3.85 -4.83 -12.22
CA ASP A 319 -3.04 -3.60 -12.12
C ASP A 319 -2.90 -2.89 -13.48
N ALA A 320 -2.77 -3.63 -14.59
CA ALA A 320 -2.67 -3.04 -15.92
C ALA A 320 -3.97 -2.34 -16.33
N TYR A 321 -5.10 -2.95 -16.01
CA TYR A 321 -6.41 -2.33 -16.21
C TYR A 321 -6.56 -1.08 -15.33
N ILE A 322 -6.23 -1.17 -14.05
CA ILE A 322 -6.33 -0.03 -13.11
C ILE A 322 -5.44 1.12 -13.58
N GLU A 323 -4.18 0.87 -13.95
CA GLU A 323 -3.29 1.90 -14.47
C GLU A 323 -3.88 2.63 -15.67
N LYS A 324 -4.34 1.86 -16.66
CA LYS A 324 -4.90 2.40 -17.90
C LYS A 324 -6.19 3.19 -17.67
N GLU A 325 -7.05 2.71 -16.78
CA GLU A 325 -8.43 3.21 -16.65
C GLU A 325 -8.63 4.16 -15.44
N THR A 326 -7.59 4.43 -14.64
CA THR A 326 -7.70 5.26 -13.41
C THR A 326 -8.44 6.58 -13.65
N GLY A 327 -8.11 7.30 -14.71
CA GLY A 327 -8.77 8.58 -15.05
C GLY A 327 -10.26 8.40 -15.36
N ARG A 328 -10.59 7.35 -16.14
CA ARG A 328 -11.97 7.01 -16.49
C ARG A 328 -12.77 6.54 -15.29
N ILE A 329 -12.15 5.71 -14.43
CA ILE A 329 -12.79 5.21 -13.20
C ILE A 329 -13.20 6.39 -12.31
N LYS A 330 -12.30 7.33 -12.05
CA LYS A 330 -12.59 8.51 -11.24
C LYS A 330 -13.68 9.39 -11.86
N LYS A 331 -13.56 9.67 -13.16
CA LYS A 331 -14.52 10.48 -13.89
C LYS A 331 -15.92 9.87 -13.83
N GLN A 332 -16.06 8.60 -14.18
CA GLN A 332 -17.36 7.93 -14.23
C GLN A 332 -17.98 7.74 -12.84
N PHE A 333 -17.17 7.50 -11.83
CA PHE A 333 -17.64 7.49 -10.45
C PHE A 333 -18.22 8.86 -10.05
N ASN A 334 -17.51 9.95 -10.36
CA ASN A 334 -17.97 11.30 -10.04
C ASN A 334 -19.26 11.66 -10.81
N GLU A 335 -19.38 11.27 -12.07
CA GLU A 335 -20.62 11.47 -12.87
C GLU A 335 -21.84 10.75 -12.25
N ILE A 336 -21.61 9.63 -11.54
CA ILE A 336 -22.68 8.91 -10.85
C ILE A 336 -23.03 9.58 -9.52
N PHE A 337 -22.04 10.03 -8.73
CA PHE A 337 -22.26 10.41 -7.33
C PHE A 337 -22.20 11.92 -7.04
N GLN A 338 -21.68 12.72 -7.94
CA GLN A 338 -21.57 14.18 -7.85
C GLN A 338 -22.41 14.87 -8.93
#